data_935758c4c153dec2e9e9d1295f0f46bf
#
_entry.id   935758c4c153dec2e9e9d1295f0f46bf
#
_cell.length_a   1.000
_cell.length_b   1.000
_cell.length_c   1.000
_cell.angle_alpha   90.00
_cell.angle_beta   90.00
_cell.angle_gamma   90.00
#
_symmetry.space_group_name_H-M   'P 1'
#
loop_
_entity.id
_entity.type
_entity.pdbx_description
1 polymer ?
#
loop_
_entity_poly.entity_id
_entity_poly.type
_entity_poly.pdbx_seq_one_letter_code
_entity_poly.pdbx_strand_id
1 'polypeptide(L)'
;ADDSDADDDDSFTVTQIAVTGGSNSSVNSSTTYSNGTSVTGTYGTLVVGADGSYTYEADQSAADDLDLNDQVTDSFTYTISDGTATDTATLIFTVTGINDAPVAVNDTDAVNEDATVTRSSGSSLLMADDSDADDDDAFTVTQIAVTGGSNSSVAGSSTYNNNFTSVTGTYGTLKVGADGTYTYVADQSAADDLDASDTATDSFTYTVSDGTATDTATLIFTVTGVNDVPTASDKTISTAEDTPYVFSTSDFGYT
;
A
#
# COMPACT_ATOMS: atom_id res chain seq x y z
N ALA A 1 36.82 15.86 -16.89
CA ALA A 1 37.70 16.17 -18.02
C ALA A 1 38.04 17.67 -18.11
N ASP A 2 37.98 18.34 -16.96
CA ASP A 2 38.36 19.74 -16.74
C ASP A 2 39.53 19.86 -15.73
N ASP A 3 40.04 18.73 -15.23
CA ASP A 3 41.30 18.68 -14.50
C ASP A 3 42.45 18.90 -15.49
N SER A 4 43.46 19.69 -15.11
CA SER A 4 44.57 20.09 -15.99
C SER A 4 45.88 20.24 -15.23
N ASP A 5 47.02 20.05 -15.94
CA ASP A 5 48.36 20.33 -15.48
C ASP A 5 49.05 21.31 -16.47
N ALA A 6 50.10 21.94 -16.02
CA ALA A 6 50.92 22.81 -16.87
C ALA A 6 51.91 22.03 -17.73
N ASP A 7 52.19 20.78 -17.39
CA ASP A 7 53.14 19.90 -18.09
C ASP A 7 52.40 19.09 -19.18
N ASP A 8 52.77 19.26 -20.45
CA ASP A 8 52.00 18.84 -21.63
C ASP A 8 51.83 17.32 -21.82
N ASP A 9 52.59 16.48 -21.11
CA ASP A 9 52.63 15.02 -21.30
C ASP A 9 52.11 14.22 -20.10
N ASP A 10 51.53 14.86 -19.05
CA ASP A 10 51.10 14.19 -17.86
C ASP A 10 49.73 13.49 -18.01
N SER A 11 49.67 12.30 -17.39
CA SER A 11 48.44 11.51 -17.31
C SER A 11 47.98 11.41 -15.86
N PHE A 12 46.74 11.77 -15.62
CA PHE A 12 46.16 11.74 -14.27
C PHE A 12 45.55 10.39 -13.97
N THR A 13 45.63 10.03 -12.69
CA THR A 13 44.88 8.88 -12.12
C THR A 13 44.15 9.30 -10.85
N VAL A 14 42.95 8.81 -10.66
CA VAL A 14 42.25 8.92 -9.38
C VAL A 14 42.90 7.92 -8.40
N THR A 15 43.38 8.43 -7.28
CA THR A 15 44.12 7.64 -6.28
C THR A 15 43.36 7.44 -4.98
N GLN A 16 42.44 8.36 -4.66
CA GLN A 16 41.60 8.27 -3.45
C GLN A 16 40.20 8.82 -3.75
N ILE A 17 39.21 8.32 -3.00
CA ILE A 17 37.83 8.77 -3.00
C ILE A 17 37.29 8.70 -1.56
N ALA A 18 36.42 9.65 -1.20
CA ALA A 18 35.68 9.66 0.06
C ALA A 18 34.33 10.35 -0.10
N VAL A 19 33.37 10.05 0.75
CA VAL A 19 32.28 11.01 1.02
C VAL A 19 32.90 12.28 1.58
N THR A 20 32.44 13.46 1.15
CA THR A 20 33.02 14.73 1.60
C THR A 20 33.01 14.87 3.12
N GLY A 21 34.18 15.05 3.70
CA GLY A 21 34.40 15.07 5.15
C GLY A 21 34.59 13.69 5.81
N GLY A 22 34.49 12.62 5.01
CA GLY A 22 34.74 11.25 5.48
C GLY A 22 36.19 10.77 5.34
N SER A 23 36.41 9.50 5.61
CA SER A 23 37.74 8.86 5.48
C SER A 23 37.99 8.46 4.02
N ASN A 24 39.21 8.72 3.53
CA ASN A 24 39.64 8.35 2.18
C ASN A 24 39.76 6.83 2.01
N SER A 25 39.21 6.34 0.91
CA SER A 25 39.42 4.99 0.37
C SER A 25 40.41 5.06 -0.80
N SER A 26 41.38 4.16 -0.84
CA SER A 26 42.33 4.08 -1.94
C SER A 26 41.68 3.51 -3.18
N VAL A 27 41.91 4.13 -4.34
CA VAL A 27 41.53 3.60 -5.65
C VAL A 27 42.73 2.82 -6.22
N ASN A 28 42.50 1.53 -6.54
CA ASN A 28 43.55 0.70 -7.09
C ASN A 28 43.94 1.13 -8.50
N SER A 29 45.23 1.15 -8.79
CA SER A 29 45.73 1.49 -10.11
C SER A 29 45.19 0.53 -11.19
N SER A 30 45.05 1.03 -12.40
CA SER A 30 44.53 0.28 -13.57
C SER A 30 43.12 -0.25 -13.42
N THR A 31 42.27 0.38 -12.59
CA THR A 31 40.83 0.08 -12.48
C THR A 31 39.99 1.03 -13.33
N THR A 32 38.84 0.51 -13.71
CA THR A 32 37.73 1.26 -14.31
C THR A 32 36.55 1.21 -13.33
N TYR A 33 35.45 1.91 -13.64
CA TYR A 33 34.24 1.83 -12.81
C TYR A 33 33.73 0.39 -12.59
N SER A 34 33.96 -0.53 -13.55
CA SER A 34 33.48 -1.91 -13.46
C SER A 34 34.21 -2.78 -12.41
N ASN A 35 35.39 -2.34 -11.97
CA ASN A 35 36.19 -2.97 -10.92
C ASN A 35 36.84 -1.94 -10.00
N GLY A 36 36.21 -0.77 -9.91
CA GLY A 36 36.66 0.38 -9.16
C GLY A 36 36.46 0.27 -7.65
N THR A 37 36.71 1.36 -6.96
CA THR A 37 36.47 1.50 -5.51
C THR A 37 35.08 2.07 -5.28
N SER A 38 34.31 1.37 -4.45
CA SER A 38 32.95 1.77 -4.05
C SER A 38 32.98 2.62 -2.79
N VAL A 39 32.19 3.69 -2.78
CA VAL A 39 31.95 4.54 -1.62
C VAL A 39 30.46 4.85 -1.54
N THR A 40 29.83 4.54 -0.41
CA THR A 40 28.41 4.79 -0.18
C THR A 40 28.21 6.17 0.42
N GLY A 41 27.43 7.00 -0.27
CA GLY A 41 26.94 8.31 0.19
C GLY A 41 25.69 8.19 1.06
N THR A 42 24.96 9.29 1.17
CA THR A 42 23.68 9.32 1.89
C THR A 42 22.56 8.75 1.03
N TYR A 43 22.55 9.09 -0.25
CA TYR A 43 21.47 8.77 -1.18
C TYR A 43 21.86 7.71 -2.20
N GLY A 44 23.15 7.47 -2.41
CA GLY A 44 23.58 6.51 -3.41
C GLY A 44 25.01 6.01 -3.24
N THR A 45 25.37 5.07 -4.10
CA THR A 45 26.68 4.45 -4.15
C THR A 45 27.47 4.92 -5.37
N LEU A 46 28.66 5.48 -5.12
CA LEU A 46 29.62 5.85 -6.16
C LEU A 46 30.65 4.74 -6.31
N VAL A 47 30.88 4.29 -7.54
CA VAL A 47 32.04 3.43 -7.90
C VAL A 47 32.93 4.18 -8.85
N VAL A 48 34.23 4.31 -8.51
CA VAL A 48 35.19 5.07 -9.31
C VAL A 48 36.41 4.24 -9.65
N GLY A 49 36.88 4.31 -10.90
CA GLY A 49 38.09 3.72 -11.38
C GLY A 49 39.28 4.69 -11.34
N ALA A 50 40.51 4.15 -11.33
CA ALA A 50 41.71 4.97 -11.42
C ALA A 50 41.83 5.76 -12.73
N ASP A 51 41.18 5.29 -13.79
CA ASP A 51 41.06 5.96 -15.09
C ASP A 51 40.11 7.16 -15.10
N GLY A 52 39.50 7.48 -13.95
CA GLY A 52 38.51 8.55 -13.80
C GLY A 52 37.10 8.18 -14.27
N SER A 53 36.87 6.96 -14.75
CA SER A 53 35.52 6.49 -15.04
C SER A 53 34.75 6.20 -13.75
N TYR A 54 33.45 6.45 -13.74
CA TYR A 54 32.61 6.22 -12.55
C TYR A 54 31.19 5.84 -12.92
N THR A 55 30.49 5.24 -11.95
CA THR A 55 29.03 5.12 -11.91
C THR A 55 28.53 5.61 -10.55
N TYR A 56 27.38 6.22 -10.56
CA TYR A 56 26.62 6.56 -9.36
C TYR A 56 25.22 5.97 -9.49
N GLU A 57 24.78 5.28 -8.47
CA GLU A 57 23.44 4.71 -8.36
C GLU A 57 22.81 5.23 -7.06
N ALA A 58 21.62 5.83 -7.18
CA ALA A 58 20.84 6.26 -6.02
C ALA A 58 20.09 5.03 -5.49
N ASP A 59 20.78 4.27 -4.62
CA ASP A 59 20.39 2.93 -4.16
C ASP A 59 20.21 2.83 -2.64
N GLN A 60 20.19 3.97 -1.95
CA GLN A 60 20.02 4.00 -0.50
C GLN A 60 18.57 4.33 -0.15
N SER A 61 18.06 3.79 0.97
CA SER A 61 16.68 4.06 1.43
C SER A 61 16.36 5.55 1.59
N ALA A 62 17.36 6.37 1.91
CA ALA A 62 17.17 7.82 1.94
C ALA A 62 16.92 8.45 0.56
N ALA A 63 17.16 7.73 -0.54
CA ALA A 63 16.78 8.16 -1.87
C ALA A 63 15.34 7.73 -2.21
N ASP A 64 14.94 6.56 -1.69
CA ASP A 64 13.55 6.06 -1.83
C ASP A 64 12.57 6.91 -1.01
N ASP A 65 13.02 7.54 0.11
CA ASP A 65 12.22 8.44 0.96
C ASP A 65 12.02 9.85 0.33
N LEU A 66 12.47 10.10 -0.89
CA LEU A 66 12.37 11.43 -1.52
C LEU A 66 11.06 11.57 -2.30
N ASP A 67 10.23 12.52 -1.90
CA ASP A 67 9.00 12.83 -2.61
C ASP A 67 9.23 13.29 -4.07
N LEU A 68 8.20 13.20 -4.87
CA LEU A 68 8.24 13.59 -6.28
C LEU A 68 8.80 15.00 -6.50
N ASN A 69 9.93 15.10 -7.21
CA ASN A 69 10.70 16.31 -7.52
C ASN A 69 11.52 16.91 -6.37
N ASP A 70 11.58 16.28 -5.23
CA ASP A 70 12.53 16.66 -4.21
C ASP A 70 13.95 16.53 -4.73
N GLN A 71 14.83 17.44 -4.30
CA GLN A 71 16.22 17.47 -4.75
C GLN A 71 17.17 17.53 -3.56
N VAL A 72 18.06 16.55 -3.52
CA VAL A 72 19.14 16.43 -2.55
C VAL A 72 20.47 16.24 -3.26
N THR A 73 21.58 16.30 -2.51
CA THR A 73 22.90 16.11 -3.10
C THR A 73 23.75 15.14 -2.29
N ASP A 74 24.42 14.23 -3.01
CA ASP A 74 25.60 13.52 -2.50
C ASP A 74 26.87 14.22 -2.99
N SER A 75 27.87 14.28 -2.12
CA SER A 75 29.11 14.98 -2.39
C SER A 75 30.30 14.08 -2.01
N PHE A 76 31.22 13.89 -2.97
CA PHE A 76 32.40 13.06 -2.82
C PHE A 76 33.65 13.87 -3.13
N THR A 77 34.69 13.71 -2.31
CA THR A 77 36.02 14.28 -2.57
C THR A 77 36.90 13.24 -3.21
N TYR A 78 37.48 13.52 -4.35
CA TYR A 78 38.44 12.66 -5.01
C TYR A 78 39.82 13.30 -5.05
N THR A 79 40.85 12.47 -5.13
CA THR A 79 42.25 12.89 -5.26
C THR A 79 42.81 12.38 -6.59
N ILE A 80 43.33 13.26 -7.40
CA ILE A 80 44.08 12.92 -8.60
C ILE A 80 45.59 13.00 -8.34
N SER A 81 46.35 12.28 -9.15
CA SER A 81 47.81 12.31 -9.14
C SER A 81 48.38 12.16 -10.55
N ASP A 82 49.40 12.91 -10.86
CA ASP A 82 50.28 12.78 -12.02
C ASP A 82 51.45 11.78 -11.79
N GLY A 83 51.54 11.21 -10.57
CA GLY A 83 52.61 10.33 -10.11
C GLY A 83 53.69 11.04 -9.26
N THR A 84 53.67 12.38 -9.18
CA THR A 84 54.64 13.23 -8.46
C THR A 84 53.90 14.10 -7.41
N ALA A 85 52.84 14.73 -7.83
CA ALA A 85 52.00 15.60 -6.99
C ALA A 85 50.55 15.11 -6.96
N THR A 86 49.75 15.71 -6.08
CA THR A 86 48.33 15.38 -5.96
C THR A 86 47.52 16.62 -5.74
N ASP A 87 46.28 16.62 -6.25
CA ASP A 87 45.27 17.63 -5.94
C ASP A 87 43.91 16.97 -5.66
N THR A 88 43.02 17.71 -5.04
CA THR A 88 41.69 17.22 -4.63
C THR A 88 40.56 18.07 -5.19
N ALA A 89 39.51 17.43 -5.65
CA ALA A 89 38.30 18.11 -6.07
C ALA A 89 37.05 17.38 -5.55
N THR A 90 35.90 18.00 -5.75
CA THR A 90 34.61 17.48 -5.31
C THR A 90 33.76 17.12 -6.50
N LEU A 91 33.18 15.92 -6.45
CA LEU A 91 32.15 15.44 -7.35
C LEU A 91 30.80 15.48 -6.63
N ILE A 92 29.83 16.18 -7.21
CA ILE A 92 28.50 16.36 -6.62
C ILE A 92 27.45 15.73 -7.53
N PHE A 93 26.62 14.86 -6.98
CA PHE A 93 25.45 14.31 -7.62
C PHE A 93 24.19 14.96 -7.05
N THR A 94 23.29 15.43 -7.92
CA THR A 94 21.94 15.81 -7.52
C THR A 94 21.04 14.61 -7.76
N VAL A 95 20.41 14.12 -6.69
CA VAL A 95 19.39 13.08 -6.72
C VAL A 95 18.04 13.78 -6.72
N THR A 96 17.17 13.36 -7.61
CA THR A 96 15.80 13.88 -7.70
C THR A 96 14.85 12.75 -7.39
N GLY A 97 13.95 12.96 -6.43
CA GLY A 97 12.91 12.02 -6.04
C GLY A 97 11.92 11.79 -7.19
N ILE A 98 11.43 10.59 -7.24
CA ILE A 98 10.33 10.14 -8.11
C ILE A 98 9.27 9.55 -7.20
N ASN A 99 8.00 9.66 -7.58
CA ASN A 99 6.92 9.05 -6.80
C ASN A 99 7.05 7.54 -6.79
N ASP A 100 7.09 6.96 -5.63
CA ASP A 100 6.84 5.54 -5.41
C ASP A 100 5.34 5.28 -5.34
N ALA A 101 4.92 4.05 -5.38
CA ALA A 101 3.51 3.71 -5.31
C ALA A 101 3.18 3.17 -3.91
N PRO A 102 1.98 3.46 -3.39
CA PRO A 102 1.57 2.90 -2.11
C PRO A 102 1.58 1.37 -2.14
N VAL A 103 1.83 0.77 -1.00
CA VAL A 103 1.73 -0.68 -0.77
C VAL A 103 0.51 -0.94 0.10
N ALA A 104 -0.57 -1.39 -0.53
CA ALA A 104 -1.81 -1.70 0.15
C ALA A 104 -1.79 -3.10 0.77
N VAL A 105 -2.25 -3.24 2.01
CA VAL A 105 -2.27 -4.47 2.79
C VAL A 105 -3.71 -5.00 2.92
N ASN A 106 -3.91 -6.31 2.81
CA ASN A 106 -5.23 -6.91 2.92
C ASN A 106 -5.77 -6.86 4.36
N ASP A 107 -7.04 -6.47 4.48
CA ASP A 107 -7.75 -6.37 5.75
C ASP A 107 -8.75 -7.51 5.98
N THR A 108 -9.06 -7.74 7.25
CA THR A 108 -10.12 -8.66 7.66
C THR A 108 -10.94 -8.09 8.79
N ASP A 109 -12.25 -8.35 8.78
CA ASP A 109 -13.14 -8.02 9.88
C ASP A 109 -14.21 -9.12 10.05
N ALA A 110 -14.99 -9.06 11.13
CA ALA A 110 -16.02 -10.05 11.43
C ALA A 110 -17.29 -9.38 11.98
N VAL A 111 -18.42 -9.99 11.68
CA VAL A 111 -19.73 -9.51 12.11
C VAL A 111 -20.69 -10.71 12.23
N ASN A 112 -21.65 -10.66 13.15
CA ASN A 112 -22.77 -11.59 13.11
C ASN A 112 -23.80 -11.12 12.05
N GLU A 113 -24.60 -12.05 11.53
CA GLU A 113 -25.78 -11.68 10.75
C GLU A 113 -26.65 -10.69 11.53
N ASP A 114 -27.46 -9.89 10.87
CA ASP A 114 -28.28 -8.80 11.43
C ASP A 114 -27.49 -7.70 12.17
N ALA A 115 -26.16 -7.83 12.29
CA ALA A 115 -25.36 -6.87 13.01
C ALA A 115 -24.61 -5.89 12.06
N THR A 116 -24.05 -4.87 12.68
CA THR A 116 -23.27 -3.84 12.01
C THR A 116 -21.90 -3.72 12.65
N VAL A 117 -20.87 -3.73 11.84
CA VAL A 117 -19.53 -3.32 12.25
C VAL A 117 -19.22 -1.94 11.67
N THR A 118 -18.60 -1.06 12.46
CA THR A 118 -18.19 0.29 12.05
C THR A 118 -16.76 0.53 12.46
N ARG A 119 -15.95 1.03 11.51
CA ARG A 119 -14.57 1.46 11.73
C ARG A 119 -14.48 2.94 11.37
N SER A 120 -14.36 3.79 12.38
CA SER A 120 -14.38 5.25 12.24
C SER A 120 -13.07 5.92 12.66
N SER A 121 -12.13 5.17 13.23
CA SER A 121 -10.82 5.67 13.64
C SER A 121 -9.89 4.54 14.08
N GLY A 122 -8.58 4.83 14.10
CA GLY A 122 -7.56 3.94 14.65
C GLY A 122 -7.03 2.91 13.64
N SER A 123 -6.35 1.89 14.15
CA SER A 123 -5.65 0.86 13.38
C SER A 123 -6.55 -0.17 12.68
N SER A 124 -7.84 0.05 12.64
CA SER A 124 -8.80 -0.80 11.94
C SER A 124 -9.42 -0.11 10.73
N LEU A 125 -8.86 1.02 10.29
CA LEU A 125 -9.21 1.65 9.01
C LEU A 125 -8.53 0.89 7.86
N LEU A 126 -9.12 0.96 6.66
CA LEU A 126 -8.59 0.28 5.47
C LEU A 126 -7.14 0.64 5.11
N MET A 127 -6.67 1.80 5.52
CA MET A 127 -5.31 2.27 5.18
C MET A 127 -4.40 2.36 6.41
N ALA A 128 -4.75 1.66 7.49
CA ALA A 128 -4.02 1.83 8.76
C ALA A 128 -2.66 1.11 8.81
N ASP A 129 -2.47 0.12 7.98
CA ASP A 129 -1.26 -0.69 7.81
C ASP A 129 -0.71 -0.63 6.37
N ASP A 130 -1.29 0.22 5.53
CA ASP A 130 -0.72 0.58 4.23
C ASP A 130 0.52 1.46 4.43
N SER A 131 1.44 1.43 3.49
CA SER A 131 2.70 2.17 3.53
C SER A 131 3.10 2.70 2.16
N ASP A 132 3.95 3.70 2.17
CA ASP A 132 4.65 4.21 1.00
C ASP A 132 6.14 4.36 1.33
N ALA A 133 6.99 4.41 0.32
CA ALA A 133 8.37 4.80 0.50
C ALA A 133 8.51 6.33 0.62
N ASP A 134 7.62 7.10 -0.02
CA ASP A 134 7.57 8.56 0.08
C ASP A 134 7.05 9.00 1.46
N ASP A 135 7.82 9.85 2.18
CA ASP A 135 7.65 10.13 3.62
C ASP A 135 6.37 10.90 3.98
N ASP A 136 5.91 11.79 3.10
CA ASP A 136 4.84 12.78 3.38
C ASP A 136 3.49 12.41 2.71
N ASP A 137 3.35 11.22 2.11
CA ASP A 137 2.17 10.85 1.35
C ASP A 137 0.94 10.54 2.19
N ALA A 138 -0.18 11.09 1.74
CA ALA A 138 -1.48 10.90 2.35
C ALA A 138 -2.37 10.00 1.48
N PHE A 139 -2.71 8.83 2.00
CA PHE A 139 -3.52 7.86 1.28
C PHE A 139 -5.00 8.22 1.24
N THR A 140 -5.63 7.86 0.13
CA THR A 140 -7.08 7.92 -0.01
C THR A 140 -7.60 6.67 -0.70
N VAL A 141 -8.74 6.14 -0.21
CA VAL A 141 -9.48 5.11 -0.94
C VAL A 141 -10.20 5.78 -2.11
N THR A 142 -9.90 5.35 -3.32
CA THR A 142 -10.43 5.95 -4.57
C THR A 142 -11.47 5.09 -5.27
N GLN A 143 -11.43 3.77 -5.07
CA GLN A 143 -12.36 2.82 -5.66
C GLN A 143 -12.67 1.68 -4.70
N ILE A 144 -13.85 1.08 -4.86
CA ILE A 144 -14.31 -0.10 -4.14
C ILE A 144 -15.17 -0.98 -5.08
N ALA A 145 -15.04 -2.30 -4.95
CA ALA A 145 -15.88 -3.28 -5.66
C ALA A 145 -16.10 -4.53 -4.79
N VAL A 146 -17.16 -5.31 -5.07
CA VAL A 146 -17.13 -6.73 -4.72
C VAL A 146 -15.99 -7.38 -5.50
N THR A 147 -15.21 -8.25 -4.88
CA THR A 147 -14.06 -8.88 -5.52
C THR A 147 -14.45 -9.59 -6.83
N GLY A 148 -13.79 -9.20 -7.92
CA GLY A 148 -14.12 -9.65 -9.28
C GLY A 148 -15.28 -8.91 -9.95
N GLY A 149 -15.89 -7.93 -9.28
CA GLY A 149 -16.93 -7.05 -9.82
C GLY A 149 -16.40 -5.77 -10.46
N SER A 150 -17.32 -4.88 -10.81
CA SER A 150 -16.98 -3.57 -11.37
C SER A 150 -16.67 -2.56 -10.27
N ASN A 151 -15.62 -1.75 -10.44
CA ASN A 151 -15.25 -0.71 -9.52
C ASN A 151 -16.26 0.43 -9.46
N SER A 152 -16.57 0.86 -8.25
CA SER A 152 -17.32 2.09 -7.93
C SER A 152 -16.35 3.13 -7.39
N SER A 153 -16.41 4.36 -7.91
CA SER A 153 -15.56 5.45 -7.42
C SER A 153 -15.98 5.89 -6.02
N VAL A 154 -14.99 6.13 -5.16
CA VAL A 154 -15.17 6.72 -3.84
C VAL A 154 -14.94 8.22 -3.95
N ALA A 155 -15.89 9.03 -3.48
CA ALA A 155 -15.79 10.47 -3.57
C ALA A 155 -14.71 11.01 -2.61
N GLY A 156 -13.83 11.88 -3.09
CA GLY A 156 -12.81 12.51 -2.25
C GLY A 156 -13.40 13.22 -1.03
N SER A 157 -12.68 13.20 0.09
CA SER A 157 -13.11 13.76 1.39
C SER A 157 -14.40 13.16 1.95
N SER A 158 -14.78 11.95 1.51
CA SER A 158 -15.91 11.21 2.07
C SER A 158 -15.49 10.39 3.28
N THR A 159 -16.48 10.08 4.12
CA THR A 159 -16.37 9.19 5.28
C THR A 159 -17.50 8.17 5.23
N TYR A 160 -17.46 7.11 6.03
CA TYR A 160 -18.51 6.07 6.05
C TYR A 160 -19.93 6.61 6.30
N ASN A 161 -20.09 7.78 6.90
CA ASN A 161 -21.38 8.39 7.24
C ASN A 161 -21.69 9.70 6.47
N ASN A 162 -20.77 10.15 5.61
CA ASN A 162 -20.95 11.36 4.81
C ASN A 162 -20.36 11.17 3.40
N ASN A 163 -21.21 11.25 2.40
CA ASN A 163 -20.86 11.13 0.97
C ASN A 163 -20.12 9.81 0.63
N PHE A 164 -20.40 8.75 1.38
CA PHE A 164 -19.81 7.41 1.20
C PHE A 164 -20.19 6.77 -0.14
N THR A 165 -19.39 5.80 -0.54
CA THR A 165 -19.74 4.86 -1.62
C THR A 165 -20.22 3.55 -1.02
N SER A 166 -21.32 3.00 -1.55
CA SER A 166 -21.91 1.75 -1.08
C SER A 166 -21.81 0.66 -2.13
N VAL A 167 -21.43 -0.53 -1.67
CA VAL A 167 -21.34 -1.75 -2.48
C VAL A 167 -22.01 -2.89 -1.73
N THR A 168 -22.92 -3.62 -2.41
CA THR A 168 -23.62 -4.75 -1.81
C THR A 168 -22.94 -6.05 -2.21
N GLY A 169 -22.52 -6.81 -1.22
CA GLY A 169 -21.96 -8.16 -1.33
C GLY A 169 -23.05 -9.23 -1.34
N THR A 170 -22.66 -10.45 -1.05
CA THR A 170 -23.58 -11.60 -0.95
C THR A 170 -24.32 -11.59 0.39
N TYR A 171 -23.64 -11.27 1.46
CA TYR A 171 -24.15 -11.36 2.84
C TYR A 171 -24.43 -10.00 3.46
N GLY A 172 -23.88 -8.90 2.91
CA GLY A 172 -24.07 -7.59 3.49
C GLY A 172 -23.75 -6.43 2.56
N THR A 173 -23.95 -5.23 3.11
CA THR A 173 -23.71 -3.96 2.43
C THR A 173 -22.55 -3.22 3.09
N LEU A 174 -21.50 -2.94 2.31
CA LEU A 174 -20.36 -2.12 2.69
C LEU A 174 -20.58 -0.66 2.29
N LYS A 175 -20.30 0.27 3.21
CA LYS A 175 -20.17 1.71 2.95
C LYS A 175 -18.76 2.14 3.31
N VAL A 176 -18.07 2.81 2.40
CA VAL A 176 -16.69 3.23 2.58
C VAL A 176 -16.51 4.71 2.27
N GLY A 177 -15.64 5.38 3.02
CA GLY A 177 -15.18 6.74 2.78
C GLY A 177 -13.77 6.77 2.21
N ALA A 178 -13.42 7.89 1.58
CA ALA A 178 -12.07 8.12 1.05
C ALA A 178 -11.00 8.14 2.16
N ASP A 179 -11.39 8.43 3.39
CA ASP A 179 -10.54 8.43 4.58
C ASP A 179 -10.29 7.01 5.15
N GLY A 180 -10.70 5.94 4.45
CA GLY A 180 -10.57 4.56 4.88
C GLY A 180 -11.57 4.13 5.96
N THR A 181 -12.45 5.02 6.42
CA THR A 181 -13.52 4.66 7.34
C THR A 181 -14.58 3.83 6.64
N TYR A 182 -15.18 2.86 7.36
CA TYR A 182 -16.23 2.04 6.77
C TYR A 182 -17.28 1.57 7.78
N THR A 183 -18.42 1.14 7.22
CA THR A 183 -19.47 0.40 7.91
C THR A 183 -19.90 -0.76 7.02
N TYR A 184 -19.96 -1.95 7.60
CA TYR A 184 -20.55 -3.12 6.97
C TYR A 184 -21.75 -3.59 7.80
N VAL A 185 -22.86 -3.82 7.11
CA VAL A 185 -24.11 -4.35 7.68
C VAL A 185 -24.39 -5.70 7.03
N ALA A 186 -24.52 -6.74 7.80
CA ALA A 186 -24.91 -8.06 7.31
C ALA A 186 -26.46 -8.09 7.15
N ASP A 187 -26.96 -7.50 6.08
CA ASP A 187 -28.36 -7.16 5.82
C ASP A 187 -28.98 -7.87 4.61
N GLN A 188 -28.30 -8.88 4.08
CA GLN A 188 -28.79 -9.62 2.92
C GLN A 188 -29.43 -10.94 3.36
N SER A 189 -30.46 -11.38 2.64
CA SER A 189 -31.17 -12.65 2.96
C SER A 189 -30.27 -13.88 2.97
N ALA A 190 -29.14 -13.85 2.28
CA ALA A 190 -28.15 -14.92 2.34
C ALA A 190 -27.42 -14.97 3.71
N ALA A 191 -27.38 -13.86 4.45
CA ALA A 191 -26.91 -13.85 5.83
C ALA A 191 -27.93 -14.48 6.77
N ASP A 192 -29.23 -14.12 6.62
CA ASP A 192 -30.35 -14.67 7.39
C ASP A 192 -30.53 -16.20 7.20
N ASP A 193 -30.01 -16.75 6.08
CA ASP A 193 -30.04 -18.18 5.78
C ASP A 193 -28.90 -18.98 6.47
N LEU A 194 -28.00 -18.33 7.21
CA LEU A 194 -26.91 -18.98 7.93
C LEU A 194 -27.40 -19.58 9.24
N ASP A 195 -27.24 -20.88 9.41
CA ASP A 195 -27.55 -21.52 10.70
C ASP A 195 -26.60 -21.02 11.82
N ALA A 196 -27.03 -21.12 13.07
CA ALA A 196 -26.25 -20.71 14.23
C ALA A 196 -24.83 -21.30 14.24
N SER A 197 -23.83 -20.44 14.25
CA SER A 197 -22.41 -20.74 14.18
C SER A 197 -21.86 -21.10 12.78
N ASP A 198 -22.68 -21.14 11.74
CA ASP A 198 -22.18 -21.19 10.39
C ASP A 198 -21.45 -19.90 10.05
N THR A 199 -20.47 -20.00 9.16
CA THR A 199 -19.70 -18.84 8.74
C THR A 199 -19.63 -18.74 7.21
N ALA A 200 -19.75 -17.52 6.71
CA ALA A 200 -19.59 -17.20 5.30
C ALA A 200 -18.72 -15.96 5.15
N THR A 201 -18.29 -15.65 3.92
CA THR A 201 -17.41 -14.50 3.70
C THR A 201 -17.92 -13.62 2.56
N ASP A 202 -17.90 -12.30 2.79
CA ASP A 202 -17.92 -11.29 1.73
C ASP A 202 -16.51 -10.75 1.52
N SER A 203 -16.14 -10.53 0.26
CA SER A 203 -14.84 -10.03 -0.13
C SER A 203 -14.98 -8.82 -1.06
N PHE A 204 -14.31 -7.73 -0.69
CA PHE A 204 -14.30 -6.47 -1.43
C PHE A 204 -12.87 -6.11 -1.79
N THR A 205 -12.66 -5.61 -3.01
CA THR A 205 -11.37 -5.05 -3.44
C THR A 205 -11.46 -3.54 -3.37
N TYR A 206 -10.51 -2.88 -2.72
CA TYR A 206 -10.39 -1.44 -2.67
C TYR A 206 -9.09 -0.98 -3.32
N THR A 207 -9.08 0.28 -3.78
CA THR A 207 -7.90 0.92 -4.37
C THR A 207 -7.47 2.08 -3.50
N VAL A 208 -6.21 2.06 -3.07
CA VAL A 208 -5.54 3.14 -2.37
C VAL A 208 -4.77 3.99 -3.37
N SER A 209 -4.69 5.29 -3.14
CA SER A 209 -3.90 6.24 -3.93
C SER A 209 -3.21 7.25 -3.02
N ASP A 210 -1.97 7.57 -3.37
CA ASP A 210 -1.18 8.71 -2.88
C ASP A 210 -1.50 10.02 -3.61
N GLY A 211 -2.28 9.97 -4.70
CA GLY A 211 -2.61 11.08 -5.59
C GLY A 211 -1.90 11.00 -6.94
N THR A 212 -0.90 10.17 -7.09
CA THR A 212 -0.07 9.99 -8.31
C THR A 212 -0.13 8.55 -8.82
N ALA A 213 0.05 7.60 -7.93
CA ALA A 213 0.01 6.15 -8.17
C ALA A 213 -1.11 5.47 -7.37
N THR A 214 -1.27 4.17 -7.54
CA THR A 214 -2.30 3.39 -6.84
C THR A 214 -1.87 1.96 -6.63
N ASP A 215 -2.35 1.36 -5.54
CA ASP A 215 -2.31 -0.09 -5.32
C ASP A 215 -3.67 -0.60 -4.86
N THR A 216 -3.85 -1.92 -4.81
CA THR A 216 -5.13 -2.55 -4.48
C THR A 216 -4.98 -3.61 -3.41
N ALA A 217 -5.89 -3.61 -2.45
CA ALA A 217 -5.99 -4.66 -1.45
C ALA A 217 -7.44 -5.17 -1.31
N THR A 218 -7.61 -6.18 -0.47
CA THR A 218 -8.88 -6.85 -0.26
C THR A 218 -9.31 -6.72 1.20
N LEU A 219 -10.56 -6.31 1.42
CA LEU A 219 -11.23 -6.37 2.71
C LEU A 219 -12.17 -7.59 2.74
N ILE A 220 -11.96 -8.48 3.70
CA ILE A 220 -12.75 -9.71 3.85
C ILE A 220 -13.54 -9.64 5.16
N PHE A 221 -14.87 -9.74 5.07
CA PHE A 221 -15.75 -9.91 6.22
C PHE A 221 -16.08 -11.39 6.43
N THR A 222 -15.91 -11.86 7.67
CA THR A 222 -16.49 -13.13 8.11
C THR A 222 -17.84 -12.84 8.74
N VAL A 223 -18.93 -13.33 8.12
CA VAL A 223 -20.29 -13.26 8.66
C VAL A 223 -20.59 -14.56 9.38
N THR A 224 -21.05 -14.47 10.63
CA THR A 224 -21.40 -15.63 11.46
C THR A 224 -22.90 -15.65 11.69
N GLY A 225 -23.53 -16.76 11.38
CA GLY A 225 -24.95 -17.00 11.63
C GLY A 225 -25.29 -17.03 13.13
N VAL A 226 -26.46 -16.53 13.48
CA VAL A 226 -27.09 -16.64 14.78
C VAL A 226 -28.44 -17.34 14.64
N ASN A 227 -29.01 -17.84 15.73
CA ASN A 227 -30.28 -18.56 15.64
C ASN A 227 -31.44 -17.58 15.46
N ASP A 228 -32.18 -17.74 14.38
CA ASP A 228 -33.43 -17.02 14.16
C ASP A 228 -34.59 -17.56 14.97
N VAL A 229 -35.49 -16.66 15.31
CA VAL A 229 -36.73 -17.01 16.00
C VAL A 229 -37.77 -17.47 14.98
N PRO A 230 -38.33 -18.68 15.13
CA PRO A 230 -39.37 -19.12 14.21
C PRO A 230 -40.60 -18.21 14.28
N THR A 231 -41.14 -17.88 13.10
CA THR A 231 -42.36 -17.10 12.97
C THR A 231 -43.58 -18.00 12.78
N ALA A 232 -44.65 -17.72 13.50
CA ALA A 232 -45.91 -18.41 13.33
C ALA A 232 -46.98 -17.43 12.80
N SER A 233 -47.89 -17.93 11.98
CA SER A 233 -49.03 -17.16 11.47
C SER A 233 -50.33 -17.81 11.86
N ASP A 234 -51.36 -16.96 12.16
CA ASP A 234 -52.70 -17.42 12.48
C ASP A 234 -53.35 -18.11 11.26
N LYS A 235 -54.02 -19.23 11.51
CA LYS A 235 -54.80 -19.92 10.49
C LYS A 235 -56.21 -20.12 11.00
N THR A 236 -57.20 -19.76 10.17
CA THR A 236 -58.62 -20.03 10.43
C THR A 236 -59.03 -21.28 9.67
N ILE A 237 -59.61 -22.22 10.38
CA ILE A 237 -60.15 -23.45 9.82
C ILE A 237 -61.67 -23.45 10.09
N SER A 238 -62.45 -23.80 9.07
CA SER A 238 -63.92 -23.95 9.18
C SER A 238 -64.29 -25.41 8.99
N THR A 239 -65.15 -25.91 9.87
CA THR A 239 -65.75 -27.24 9.75
C THR A 239 -67.28 -27.11 9.99
N ALA A 240 -68.05 -28.03 9.46
CA ALA A 240 -69.48 -28.09 9.77
C ALA A 240 -69.70 -28.78 11.15
N GLU A 241 -70.86 -28.54 11.78
CA GLU A 241 -71.26 -29.28 12.98
C GLU A 241 -71.32 -30.78 12.71
N ASP A 242 -71.03 -31.58 13.67
CA ASP A 242 -71.01 -33.05 13.63
C ASP A 242 -70.00 -33.64 12.62
N THR A 243 -69.04 -32.83 12.08
CA THR A 243 -68.03 -33.27 11.14
C THR A 243 -66.65 -33.17 11.82
N PRO A 244 -65.97 -34.28 12.09
CA PRO A 244 -64.64 -34.24 12.66
C PRO A 244 -63.64 -33.64 11.62
N TYR A 245 -62.79 -32.69 12.08
CA TYR A 245 -61.66 -32.17 11.30
C TYR A 245 -60.39 -32.83 11.80
N VAL A 246 -59.59 -33.40 10.86
CA VAL A 246 -58.33 -34.03 11.18
C VAL A 246 -57.19 -33.05 10.81
N PHE A 247 -56.46 -32.62 11.79
CA PHE A 247 -55.32 -31.75 11.59
C PHE A 247 -54.18 -32.47 10.83
N SER A 248 -53.54 -31.75 9.95
CA SER A 248 -52.30 -32.16 9.26
C SER A 248 -51.20 -31.15 9.51
N THR A 249 -49.93 -31.51 9.20
CA THR A 249 -48.81 -30.58 9.31
C THR A 249 -48.98 -29.31 8.46
N SER A 250 -49.70 -29.41 7.31
CA SER A 250 -50.02 -28.25 6.46
C SER A 250 -50.94 -27.25 7.15
N ASP A 251 -51.67 -27.62 8.22
CA ASP A 251 -52.53 -26.72 8.96
C ASP A 251 -51.72 -25.75 9.85
N PHE A 252 -50.50 -26.10 10.17
CA PHE A 252 -49.60 -25.30 11.01
C PHE A 252 -48.58 -24.49 10.21
N GLY A 253 -48.59 -24.61 8.85
CA GLY A 253 -47.71 -23.82 7.98
C GLY A 253 -46.25 -24.16 8.10
N TYR A 254 -45.87 -25.33 8.59
CA TYR A 254 -44.48 -25.76 8.57
C TYR A 254 -44.00 -26.01 7.15
N THR A 255 -42.89 -25.39 6.80
CA THR A 255 -42.12 -25.62 5.55
C THR A 255 -40.83 -26.34 5.90
#